data_69cad11418536bbebaea08439c03de5b
#
_entry.id   69cad11418536bbebaea08439c03de5b
#
_cell.length_a   1.000
_cell.length_b   1.000
_cell.length_c   1.000
_cell.angle_alpha   90.00
_cell.angle_beta   90.00
_cell.angle_gamma   90.00
#
_symmetry.space_group_name_H-M   'P 1'
#
loop_
_entity.id
_entity.type
_entity.pdbx_description
1 polymer ?
#
loop_
_entity_poly.entity_id
_entity_poly.type
_entity_poly.pdbx_seq_one_letter_code
_entity_poly.pdbx_strand_id
1 'polypeptide(L)'
;METGLLQFYVGDGKGKTTAAIGQIVRAHGAGLKCAMYQFLQADPAGETEALAALGVPVERAEGAFARPVEEMSPSARGAFFMAQRALYTKAVRAIRSESYDVVALDGILDLLQLGALDLDALYMALTSRPAGVEVLLTGRQMPRKFYDIAGYVTSMRAVKHPHFDGRAARRGIEY
;
A
#
# COMPACT_ATOMS: atom_id res chain seq x y z
N MET A 1 0.45 -1.64 -20.69
CA MET A 1 0.57 -0.17 -20.99
C MET A 1 1.91 0.11 -21.67
N GLU A 2 2.03 1.17 -22.51
CA GLU A 2 3.33 1.54 -23.08
C GLU A 2 4.31 2.04 -22.04
N THR A 3 3.83 2.80 -21.05
CA THR A 3 4.65 3.33 -19.95
C THR A 3 3.83 3.42 -18.67
N GLY A 4 4.25 2.72 -17.64
CA GLY A 4 3.72 2.81 -16.29
C GLY A 4 4.54 3.79 -15.44
N LEU A 5 3.90 4.48 -14.52
CA LEU A 5 4.50 5.45 -13.62
C LEU A 5 4.47 4.95 -12.17
N LEU A 6 5.22 5.63 -11.31
CA LEU A 6 5.15 5.47 -9.86
C LEU A 6 4.27 6.59 -9.29
N GLN A 7 3.18 6.22 -8.62
CA GLN A 7 2.27 7.18 -7.99
C GLN A 7 2.37 7.06 -6.47
N PHE A 8 2.62 8.16 -5.80
CA PHE A 8 2.73 8.24 -4.36
C PHE A 8 1.55 9.04 -3.79
N TYR A 9 0.74 8.40 -2.94
CA TYR A 9 -0.31 9.04 -2.16
C TYR A 9 0.16 9.14 -0.72
N VAL A 10 0.53 10.34 -0.28
CA VAL A 10 1.19 10.57 1.01
C VAL A 10 0.45 11.58 1.87
N GLY A 11 0.85 11.72 3.14
CA GLY A 11 0.32 12.72 4.04
C GLY A 11 -0.46 12.15 5.22
N ASP A 12 -0.84 13.03 6.14
CA ASP A 12 -1.57 12.74 7.37
C ASP A 12 -3.11 12.68 7.19
N GLY A 13 -3.60 13.20 6.05
CA GLY A 13 -5.03 13.24 5.74
C GLY A 13 -5.60 11.89 5.31
N LYS A 14 -6.93 11.77 5.48
CA LYS A 14 -7.73 10.63 5.00
C LYS A 14 -7.74 10.58 3.47
N GLY A 15 -7.79 9.37 2.91
CA GLY A 15 -8.08 9.15 1.49
C GLY A 15 -6.96 8.51 0.69
N LYS A 16 -5.77 8.26 1.25
CA LYS A 16 -4.65 7.62 0.55
C LYS A 16 -5.01 6.23 -0.01
N THR A 17 -5.43 5.32 0.85
CA THR A 17 -5.94 3.99 0.47
C THR A 17 -7.14 4.10 -0.45
N THR A 18 -8.10 5.00 -0.14
CA THR A 18 -9.30 5.22 -0.96
C THR A 18 -8.93 5.68 -2.38
N ALA A 19 -7.94 6.56 -2.54
CA ALA A 19 -7.46 7.00 -3.84
C ALA A 19 -6.80 5.85 -4.61
N ALA A 20 -5.98 5.03 -3.94
CA ALA A 20 -5.35 3.86 -4.55
C ALA A 20 -6.41 2.84 -5.02
N ILE A 21 -7.44 2.57 -4.20
CA ILE A 21 -8.57 1.72 -4.56
C ILE A 21 -9.33 2.31 -5.76
N GLY A 22 -9.63 3.61 -5.73
CA GLY A 22 -10.31 4.29 -6.83
C GLY A 22 -9.52 4.19 -8.15
N GLN A 23 -8.20 4.27 -8.09
CA GLN A 23 -7.33 4.08 -9.26
C GLN A 23 -7.35 2.62 -9.74
N ILE A 24 -7.34 1.64 -8.84
CA ILE A 24 -7.48 0.22 -9.18
C ILE A 24 -8.82 -0.03 -9.89
N VAL A 25 -9.93 0.45 -9.31
CA VAL A 25 -11.27 0.28 -9.91
C VAL A 25 -11.35 0.91 -11.29
N ARG A 26 -10.80 2.11 -11.48
CA ARG A 26 -10.71 2.78 -12.78
C ARG A 26 -9.90 1.96 -13.79
N ALA A 27 -8.72 1.49 -13.39
CA ALA A 27 -7.84 0.71 -14.24
C ALA A 27 -8.48 -0.63 -14.64
N HIS A 28 -9.09 -1.33 -13.67
CA HIS A 28 -9.81 -2.57 -13.91
C HIS A 28 -10.99 -2.36 -14.86
N GLY A 29 -11.78 -1.29 -14.69
CA GLY A 29 -12.88 -0.93 -15.59
C GLY A 29 -12.43 -0.62 -17.02
N ALA A 30 -11.15 -0.24 -17.20
CA ALA A 30 -10.50 -0.07 -18.50
C ALA A 30 -9.88 -1.38 -19.06
N GLY A 31 -10.09 -2.52 -18.39
CA GLY A 31 -9.59 -3.83 -18.80
C GLY A 31 -8.15 -4.13 -18.37
N LEU A 32 -7.53 -3.29 -17.52
CA LEU A 32 -6.20 -3.54 -17.01
C LEU A 32 -6.23 -4.57 -15.86
N LYS A 33 -5.20 -5.40 -15.79
CA LYS A 33 -5.03 -6.37 -14.71
C LYS A 33 -4.42 -5.69 -13.49
N CYS A 34 -5.12 -5.76 -12.36
CA CYS A 34 -4.73 -5.08 -11.12
C CYS A 34 -4.51 -6.06 -9.97
N ALA A 35 -3.62 -5.70 -9.05
CA ALA A 35 -3.46 -6.37 -7.76
C ALA A 35 -3.19 -5.35 -6.65
N MET A 36 -3.57 -5.68 -5.41
CA MET A 36 -3.34 -4.85 -4.23
C MET A 36 -2.67 -5.66 -3.12
N TYR A 37 -1.66 -5.06 -2.52
CA TYR A 37 -0.93 -5.58 -1.35
C TYR A 37 -1.10 -4.58 -0.21
N GLN A 38 -1.83 -4.99 0.85
CA GLN A 38 -2.11 -4.12 2.01
C GLN A 38 -1.19 -4.48 3.17
N PHE A 39 -0.26 -3.58 3.47
CA PHE A 39 0.66 -3.68 4.58
C PHE A 39 0.04 -3.06 5.84
N LEU A 40 0.48 -3.52 7.02
CA LEU A 40 0.06 -3.03 8.34
C LEU A 40 -1.45 -3.17 8.63
N GLN A 41 -2.19 -3.89 7.80
CA GLN A 41 -3.61 -4.16 8.00
C GLN A 41 -3.80 -5.56 8.57
N ALA A 42 -4.49 -5.65 9.72
CA ALA A 42 -4.77 -6.92 10.38
C ALA A 42 -6.06 -7.56 9.86
N ASP A 43 -7.13 -6.78 9.79
CA ASP A 43 -8.47 -7.26 9.46
C ASP A 43 -8.89 -6.88 8.03
N PRO A 44 -9.74 -7.71 7.39
CA PRO A 44 -10.37 -7.35 6.13
C PRO A 44 -11.21 -6.08 6.30
N ALA A 45 -10.93 -5.08 5.46
CA ALA A 45 -11.77 -3.89 5.33
C ALA A 45 -12.78 -4.08 4.19
N GLY A 46 -13.77 -3.21 4.10
CA GLY A 46 -14.86 -3.32 3.11
C GLY A 46 -14.38 -3.38 1.66
N GLU A 47 -13.25 -2.76 1.35
CA GLU A 47 -12.64 -2.80 0.01
C GLU A 47 -12.17 -4.19 -0.41
N THR A 48 -11.84 -5.08 0.53
CA THR A 48 -11.39 -6.44 0.21
C THR A 48 -12.47 -7.23 -0.50
N GLU A 49 -13.70 -7.19 0.04
CA GLU A 49 -14.84 -7.88 -0.55
C GLU A 49 -15.23 -7.26 -1.89
N ALA A 50 -15.20 -5.92 -1.97
CA ALA A 50 -15.53 -5.20 -3.20
C ALA A 50 -14.53 -5.50 -4.33
N LEU A 51 -13.23 -5.48 -4.05
CA LEU A 51 -12.19 -5.80 -5.04
C LEU A 51 -12.20 -7.29 -5.42
N ALA A 52 -12.46 -8.19 -4.46
CA ALA A 52 -12.62 -9.62 -4.74
C ALA A 52 -13.80 -9.89 -5.68
N ALA A 53 -14.94 -9.20 -5.50
CA ALA A 53 -16.08 -9.30 -6.40
C ALA A 53 -15.78 -8.82 -7.83
N LEU A 54 -14.81 -7.92 -7.99
CA LEU A 54 -14.28 -7.49 -9.29
C LEU A 54 -13.21 -8.44 -9.85
N GLY A 55 -12.81 -9.48 -9.10
CA GLY A 55 -11.71 -10.37 -9.50
C GLY A 55 -10.32 -9.75 -9.32
N VAL A 56 -10.20 -8.68 -8.56
CA VAL A 56 -8.92 -8.04 -8.22
C VAL A 56 -8.37 -8.65 -6.94
N PRO A 57 -7.22 -9.34 -6.95
CA PRO A 57 -6.64 -9.93 -5.76
C PRO A 57 -6.16 -8.84 -4.78
N VAL A 58 -6.52 -9.03 -3.50
CA VAL A 58 -6.03 -8.26 -2.37
C VAL A 58 -5.28 -9.18 -1.43
N GLU A 59 -3.96 -9.01 -1.31
CA GLU A 59 -3.14 -9.80 -0.41
C GLU A 59 -2.73 -9.00 0.83
N ARG A 60 -2.64 -9.70 1.96
CA ARG A 60 -2.20 -9.18 3.26
C ARG A 60 -1.19 -10.11 3.90
N ALA A 61 -0.47 -9.59 4.90
CA ALA A 61 0.39 -10.43 5.71
C ALA A 61 -0.46 -11.40 6.54
N GLU A 62 -0.03 -12.65 6.60
CA GLU A 62 -0.66 -13.68 7.43
C GLU A 62 -0.39 -13.41 8.92
N GLY A 63 -1.37 -13.66 9.76
CA GLY A 63 -1.30 -13.50 11.21
C GLY A 63 -2.22 -12.40 11.74
N ALA A 64 -2.78 -12.62 12.93
CA ALA A 64 -3.60 -11.64 13.62
C ALA A 64 -2.70 -10.63 14.36
N PHE A 65 -2.59 -9.43 13.86
CA PHE A 65 -1.81 -8.35 14.46
C PHE A 65 -2.78 -7.29 15.05
N ALA A 66 -3.42 -7.66 16.15
CA ALA A 66 -4.48 -6.86 16.78
C ALA A 66 -3.98 -5.66 17.59
N ARG A 67 -2.66 -5.38 17.60
CA ARG A 67 -2.09 -4.31 18.43
C ARG A 67 -1.16 -3.40 17.62
N PRO A 68 -1.05 -2.12 17.98
CA PRO A 68 -0.02 -1.23 17.45
C PRO A 68 1.37 -1.84 17.60
N VAL A 69 2.25 -1.60 16.63
CA VAL A 69 3.61 -2.18 16.62
C VAL A 69 4.42 -1.76 17.84
N GLU A 70 4.15 -0.57 18.36
CA GLU A 70 4.79 0.00 19.56
C GLU A 70 4.46 -0.78 20.84
N GLU A 71 3.29 -1.41 20.88
CA GLU A 71 2.79 -2.19 22.02
C GLU A 71 3.17 -3.68 21.94
N MET A 72 3.81 -4.10 20.85
CA MET A 72 4.20 -5.49 20.65
C MET A 72 5.46 -5.84 21.47
N SER A 73 5.48 -7.06 22.02
CA SER A 73 6.72 -7.62 22.55
C SER A 73 7.79 -7.77 21.45
N PRO A 74 9.09 -7.79 21.78
CA PRO A 74 10.15 -7.96 20.78
C PRO A 74 9.94 -9.18 19.87
N SER A 75 9.49 -10.30 20.43
CA SER A 75 9.21 -11.53 19.68
C SER A 75 8.02 -11.36 18.73
N ALA A 76 6.90 -10.78 19.21
CA ALA A 76 5.73 -10.53 18.38
C ALA A 76 6.05 -9.54 17.24
N ARG A 77 6.82 -8.49 17.54
CA ARG A 77 7.30 -7.52 16.54
C ARG A 77 8.19 -8.17 15.49
N GLY A 78 9.07 -9.06 15.90
CA GLY A 78 9.91 -9.83 14.96
C GLY A 78 9.06 -10.69 14.02
N ALA A 79 8.09 -11.44 14.54
CA ALA A 79 7.18 -12.25 13.73
C ALA A 79 6.33 -11.38 12.78
N PHE A 80 5.83 -10.25 13.27
CA PHE A 80 5.11 -9.26 12.46
C PHE A 80 5.95 -8.77 11.29
N PHE A 81 7.18 -8.33 11.52
CA PHE A 81 8.06 -7.86 10.46
C PHE A 81 8.42 -8.96 9.45
N MET A 82 8.58 -10.20 9.91
CA MET A 82 8.79 -11.34 9.01
C MET A 82 7.60 -11.54 8.07
N ALA A 83 6.37 -11.51 8.59
CA ALA A 83 5.15 -11.64 7.79
C ALA A 83 5.01 -10.49 6.76
N GLN A 84 5.29 -9.24 7.17
CA GLN A 84 5.27 -8.09 6.27
C GLN A 84 6.33 -8.20 5.16
N ARG A 85 7.53 -8.69 5.47
CA ARG A 85 8.58 -8.94 4.47
C ARG A 85 8.21 -10.06 3.50
N ALA A 86 7.52 -11.10 3.97
CA ALA A 86 7.01 -12.15 3.10
C ALA A 86 5.97 -11.59 2.11
N LEU A 87 5.04 -10.73 2.58
CA LEU A 87 4.10 -10.03 1.72
C LEU A 87 4.81 -9.11 0.72
N TYR A 88 5.82 -8.36 1.17
CA TYR A 88 6.65 -7.52 0.29
C TYR A 88 7.31 -8.34 -0.82
N THR A 89 7.83 -9.53 -0.49
CA THR A 89 8.44 -10.43 -1.48
C THR A 89 7.43 -10.86 -2.54
N LYS A 90 6.18 -11.18 -2.13
CA LYS A 90 5.09 -11.50 -3.08
C LYS A 90 4.76 -10.31 -3.97
N ALA A 91 4.65 -9.10 -3.40
CA ALA A 91 4.37 -7.87 -4.14
C ALA A 91 5.45 -7.55 -5.19
N VAL A 92 6.74 -7.69 -4.84
CA VAL A 92 7.86 -7.51 -5.78
C VAL A 92 7.82 -8.55 -6.92
N ARG A 93 7.47 -9.80 -6.61
CA ARG A 93 7.26 -10.83 -7.65
C ARG A 93 6.13 -10.45 -8.59
N ALA A 94 5.01 -9.96 -8.07
CA ALA A 94 3.87 -9.52 -8.88
C ALA A 94 4.27 -8.37 -9.82
N ILE A 95 4.99 -7.35 -9.31
CA ILE A 95 5.50 -6.24 -10.12
C ILE A 95 6.38 -6.75 -11.27
N ARG A 96 7.25 -7.74 -11.00
CA ARG A 96 8.20 -8.28 -11.98
C ARG A 96 7.62 -9.31 -12.93
N SER A 97 6.50 -9.92 -12.59
CA SER A 97 5.91 -11.03 -13.35
C SER A 97 5.23 -10.59 -14.65
N GLU A 98 5.01 -9.28 -14.85
CA GLU A 98 4.22 -8.71 -15.95
C GLU A 98 2.78 -9.27 -16.04
N SER A 99 2.34 -9.96 -14.99
CA SER A 99 0.97 -10.51 -14.89
C SER A 99 -0.06 -9.42 -14.58
N TYR A 100 0.41 -8.25 -14.09
CA TYR A 100 -0.41 -7.11 -13.71
C TYR A 100 0.08 -5.84 -14.39
N ASP A 101 -0.87 -5.02 -14.83
CA ASP A 101 -0.61 -3.69 -15.37
C ASP A 101 -0.51 -2.64 -14.25
N VAL A 102 -1.25 -2.86 -13.16
CA VAL A 102 -1.30 -1.94 -11.99
C VAL A 102 -1.14 -2.74 -10.70
N VAL A 103 -0.16 -2.37 -9.89
CA VAL A 103 0.08 -2.96 -8.57
C VAL A 103 0.04 -1.87 -7.49
N ALA A 104 -0.85 -2.02 -6.49
CA ALA A 104 -0.89 -1.12 -5.34
C ALA A 104 -0.18 -1.73 -4.13
N LEU A 105 0.68 -0.92 -3.51
CA LEU A 105 1.43 -1.19 -2.28
C LEU A 105 0.88 -0.26 -1.18
N ASP A 106 -0.24 -0.64 -0.59
CA ASP A 106 -0.92 0.19 0.41
C ASP A 106 -0.28 0.07 1.79
N GLY A 107 0.12 1.20 2.38
CA GLY A 107 0.83 1.25 3.66
C GLY A 107 2.33 0.94 3.60
N ILE A 108 2.90 0.71 2.42
CA ILE A 108 4.31 0.32 2.26
C ILE A 108 5.29 1.38 2.80
N LEU A 109 4.95 2.67 2.65
CA LEU A 109 5.82 3.75 3.12
C LEU A 109 5.82 3.86 4.64
N ASP A 110 4.70 3.54 5.30
CA ASP A 110 4.63 3.46 6.76
C ASP A 110 5.41 2.25 7.28
N LEU A 111 5.34 1.11 6.59
CA LEU A 111 6.16 -0.07 6.91
C LEU A 111 7.66 0.21 6.78
N LEU A 112 8.05 1.01 5.79
CA LEU A 112 9.43 1.47 5.62
C LEU A 112 9.87 2.36 6.80
N GLN A 113 9.01 3.28 7.27
CA GLN A 113 9.30 4.14 8.43
C GLN A 113 9.48 3.35 9.73
N LEU A 114 8.76 2.23 9.89
CA LEU A 114 8.92 1.31 11.02
C LEU A 114 10.24 0.53 10.99
N GLY A 115 11.06 0.67 9.94
CA GLY A 115 12.33 -0.04 9.78
C GLY A 115 12.15 -1.53 9.44
N ALA A 116 10.95 -1.94 9.04
CA ALA A 116 10.69 -3.33 8.65
C ALA A 116 11.21 -3.67 7.24
N LEU A 117 11.42 -2.66 6.40
CA LEU A 117 11.97 -2.79 5.04
C LEU A 117 13.21 -1.92 4.86
N ASP A 118 14.08 -2.37 3.98
CA ASP A 118 15.22 -1.60 3.53
C ASP A 118 14.81 -0.63 2.42
N LEU A 119 15.24 0.64 2.54
CA LEU A 119 14.94 1.71 1.59
C LEU A 119 15.52 1.42 0.19
N ASP A 120 16.75 0.94 0.13
CA ASP A 120 17.43 0.68 -1.13
C ASP A 120 16.83 -0.53 -1.84
N ALA A 121 16.42 -1.55 -1.08
CA ALA A 121 15.71 -2.70 -1.63
C ALA A 121 14.37 -2.29 -2.27
N LEU A 122 13.60 -1.41 -1.63
CA LEU A 122 12.35 -0.89 -2.22
C LEU A 122 12.65 -0.02 -3.44
N TYR A 123 13.64 0.87 -3.37
CA TYR A 123 14.07 1.72 -4.49
C TYR A 123 14.45 0.87 -5.71
N MET A 124 15.27 -0.16 -5.51
CA MET A 124 15.68 -1.07 -6.58
C MET A 124 14.50 -1.85 -7.17
N ALA A 125 13.57 -2.30 -6.34
CA ALA A 125 12.38 -2.99 -6.83
C ALA A 125 11.52 -2.09 -7.73
N LEU A 126 11.37 -0.80 -7.37
CA LEU A 126 10.60 0.18 -8.13
C LEU A 126 11.29 0.60 -9.43
N THR A 127 12.60 0.81 -9.40
CA THR A 127 13.38 1.26 -10.58
C THR A 127 13.64 0.14 -11.59
N SER A 128 13.69 -1.13 -11.12
CA SER A 128 13.88 -2.31 -11.98
C SER A 128 12.57 -2.95 -12.44
N ARG A 129 11.41 -2.30 -12.21
CA ARG A 129 10.12 -2.82 -12.69
C ARG A 129 10.04 -2.79 -14.21
N PRO A 130 9.25 -3.67 -14.85
CA PRO A 130 8.95 -3.56 -16.27
C PRO A 130 8.32 -2.20 -16.60
N ALA A 131 8.70 -1.62 -17.73
CA ALA A 131 8.31 -0.24 -18.10
C ALA A 131 6.79 -0.02 -18.16
N GLY A 132 6.02 -1.07 -18.51
CA GLY A 132 4.57 -1.01 -18.61
C GLY A 132 3.79 -1.13 -17.29
N VAL A 133 4.46 -1.36 -16.16
CA VAL A 133 3.79 -1.57 -14.87
C VAL A 133 3.65 -0.28 -14.10
N GLU A 134 2.40 0.10 -13.82
CA GLU A 134 2.04 1.20 -12.91
C GLU A 134 2.12 0.71 -11.46
N VAL A 135 2.76 1.47 -10.56
CA VAL A 135 2.81 1.12 -9.14
C VAL A 135 2.29 2.27 -8.29
N LEU A 136 1.30 1.97 -7.45
CA LEU A 136 0.70 2.91 -6.50
C LEU A 136 1.28 2.64 -5.12
N LEU A 137 1.78 3.66 -4.44
CA LEU A 137 2.35 3.54 -3.10
C LEU A 137 1.64 4.49 -2.14
N THR A 138 1.26 4.00 -0.97
CA THR A 138 0.64 4.85 0.05
C THR A 138 1.43 4.84 1.36
N GLY A 139 1.27 5.92 2.15
CA GLY A 139 1.79 6.07 3.49
C GLY A 139 1.84 7.53 3.94
N ARG A 140 2.32 7.78 5.16
CA ARG A 140 2.31 9.14 5.71
C ARG A 140 3.40 10.02 5.13
N GLN A 141 4.58 9.47 4.89
CA GLN A 141 5.74 10.21 4.39
C GLN A 141 6.45 9.45 3.28
N MET A 142 6.97 10.18 2.33
CA MET A 142 7.80 9.65 1.25
C MET A 142 9.26 10.05 1.48
N PRO A 143 10.19 9.09 1.50
CA PRO A 143 11.62 9.40 1.53
C PRO A 143 12.05 10.25 0.32
N ARG A 144 12.96 11.19 0.54
CA ARG A 144 13.45 12.10 -0.50
C ARG A 144 13.97 11.38 -1.74
N LYS A 145 14.61 10.22 -1.55
CA LYS A 145 15.15 9.40 -2.63
C LYS A 145 14.13 9.02 -3.70
N PHE A 146 12.84 8.95 -3.37
CA PHE A 146 11.81 8.55 -4.32
C PHE A 146 11.31 9.70 -5.23
N TYR A 147 11.62 10.97 -4.91
CA TYR A 147 11.17 12.09 -5.74
C TYR A 147 11.70 12.02 -7.17
N ASP A 148 12.93 11.55 -7.35
CA ASP A 148 13.59 11.50 -8.66
C ASP A 148 12.97 10.42 -9.59
N ILE A 149 12.26 9.44 -9.01
CA ILE A 149 11.63 8.34 -9.77
C ILE A 149 10.10 8.43 -9.79
N ALA A 150 9.51 9.38 -9.06
CA ALA A 150 8.07 9.54 -8.97
C ALA A 150 7.49 10.18 -10.23
N GLY A 151 6.44 9.57 -10.80
CA GLY A 151 5.60 10.19 -11.82
C GLY A 151 4.55 11.13 -11.21
N TYR A 152 3.94 10.71 -10.09
CA TYR A 152 2.99 11.52 -9.33
C TYR A 152 3.29 11.46 -7.84
N VAL A 153 3.20 12.62 -7.18
CA VAL A 153 3.20 12.74 -5.73
C VAL A 153 2.01 13.58 -5.31
N THR A 154 1.03 12.95 -4.65
CA THR A 154 -0.16 13.61 -4.14
C THR A 154 -0.11 13.62 -2.63
N SER A 155 -0.14 14.81 -2.01
CA SER A 155 -0.16 14.97 -0.56
C SER A 155 -1.58 15.23 -0.07
N MET A 156 -2.06 14.35 0.80
CA MET A 156 -3.37 14.47 1.46
C MET A 156 -3.17 15.05 2.86
N ARG A 157 -3.61 16.29 3.04
CA ARG A 157 -3.44 17.03 4.29
C ARG A 157 -4.71 16.96 5.13
N ALA A 158 -4.58 16.64 6.43
CA ALA A 158 -5.66 16.70 7.39
C ALA A 158 -5.94 18.15 7.82
N VAL A 159 -6.72 18.89 7.02
CA VAL A 159 -7.17 20.25 7.39
C VAL A 159 -8.13 20.20 8.58
N LYS A 160 -8.97 19.16 8.63
CA LYS A 160 -9.83 18.79 9.76
C LYS A 160 -9.99 17.29 9.78
N HIS A 161 -9.89 16.65 10.95
CA HIS A 161 -10.02 15.21 11.05
C HIS A 161 -10.77 14.81 12.33
N PRO A 162 -11.78 13.91 12.26
CA PRO A 162 -12.56 13.49 13.43
C PRO A 162 -11.72 12.88 14.55
N HIS A 163 -10.59 12.28 14.23
CA HIS A 163 -9.65 11.75 15.22
C HIS A 163 -9.13 12.83 16.18
N PHE A 164 -8.98 14.07 15.72
CA PHE A 164 -8.56 15.18 16.57
C PHE A 164 -9.60 15.51 17.66
N ASP A 165 -10.87 15.13 17.41
CA ASP A 165 -11.98 15.25 18.36
C ASP A 165 -12.23 13.94 19.13
N GLY A 166 -11.30 12.97 19.07
CA GLY A 166 -11.39 11.67 19.77
C GLY A 166 -12.42 10.70 19.17
N ARG A 167 -12.91 10.92 17.95
CA ARG A 167 -13.86 10.02 17.31
C ARG A 167 -13.16 8.77 16.79
N ALA A 168 -13.75 7.60 17.10
CA ALA A 168 -13.29 6.32 16.61
C ALA A 168 -13.54 6.16 15.09
N ALA A 169 -12.74 5.29 14.46
CA ALA A 169 -12.93 4.88 13.07
C ALA A 169 -14.27 4.12 12.90
N ARG A 170 -14.96 4.34 11.78
CA ARG A 170 -16.29 3.79 11.48
C ARG A 170 -16.20 2.77 10.36
N ARG A 171 -16.94 1.67 10.52
CA ARG A 171 -17.04 0.63 9.50
C ARG A 171 -17.62 1.18 8.19
N GLY A 172 -17.01 0.82 7.07
CA GLY A 172 -17.43 1.26 5.73
C GLY A 172 -17.07 2.71 5.40
N ILE A 173 -16.42 3.45 6.33
CA ILE A 173 -16.00 4.84 6.13
C ILE A 173 -14.48 4.99 6.31
N GLU A 174 -13.94 4.50 7.42
CA GLU A 174 -12.50 4.49 7.67
C GLU A 174 -11.87 3.10 7.50
N TYR A 175 -12.66 2.02 7.58
CA TYR A 175 -12.23 0.63 7.36
C TYR A 175 -13.37 -0.24 6.83
#